data_40214d7bbfd8d7e303d5d2863f190fc0
#
_entry.id   40214d7bbfd8d7e303d5d2863f190fc0
#
_cell.length_a   1.000
_cell.length_b   1.000
_cell.length_c   1.000
_cell.angle_alpha   90.00
_cell.angle_beta   90.00
_cell.angle_gamma   90.00
#
_symmetry.space_group_name_H-M   'P 1'
#
loop_
_entity.id
_entity.type
_entity.pdbx_description
1 polymer ?
#
loop_
_entity_poly.entity_id
_entity_poly.type
_entity_poly.pdbx_seq_one_letter_code
_entity_poly.pdbx_strand_id
1 'polypeptide(L)'
;ADVVAGVFTTNRVCAAPVQWSRHATADHKARAVIVNAAVANACTGINGFADCQCEAEHVATLLECKPHEVVIASTGVIGVRLDMPSILVGASTIHRALGRGDNADASAARAIMTTDTVPKMATVDAGGARFGGIAKGAGMLAPQLATMLVFLTTDAIVDPEEFQDSLAKACDITFSRVDSDACMSTNDTVVAMASGASGISLTGDELTDALTELCAILARQLVADAEGSHHDVKVTVTGAISTEAAVAVAREVTRSNLVKTAIAGNDPNWGCLLY
;
A
#
# COMPACT_ATOMS: atom_id res chain seq x y z
N ALA A 1 -10.11 -13.49 -14.56
CA ALA A 1 -9.19 -12.59 -13.84
C ALA A 1 -9.96 -11.33 -13.50
N ASP A 2 -9.75 -10.82 -12.31
CA ASP A 2 -10.33 -9.55 -11.87
C ASP A 2 -9.50 -8.38 -12.44
N VAL A 3 -10.11 -7.20 -12.58
CA VAL A 3 -9.38 -6.00 -12.99
C VAL A 3 -8.45 -5.58 -11.84
N VAL A 4 -7.20 -5.26 -12.16
CA VAL A 4 -6.21 -4.81 -11.19
C VAL A 4 -5.60 -3.47 -11.57
N ALA A 5 -5.37 -2.62 -10.57
CA ALA A 5 -4.56 -1.41 -10.65
C ALA A 5 -3.45 -1.46 -9.59
N GLY A 6 -2.29 -0.86 -9.88
CA GLY A 6 -1.15 -0.88 -8.97
C GLY A 6 -0.38 0.43 -8.95
N VAL A 7 -0.02 0.89 -7.74
CA VAL A 7 0.89 2.01 -7.52
C VAL A 7 2.03 1.52 -6.61
N PHE A 8 3.26 1.82 -6.99
CA PHE A 8 4.44 1.22 -6.39
C PHE A 8 5.50 2.26 -6.05
N THR A 9 6.35 1.95 -5.09
CA THR A 9 7.46 2.81 -4.66
C THR A 9 8.26 3.37 -5.83
N THR A 10 8.66 4.61 -5.72
CA THR A 10 9.57 5.27 -6.68
C THR A 10 11.05 5.19 -6.22
N ASN A 11 11.34 4.44 -5.15
CA ASN A 11 12.69 4.25 -4.67
C ASN A 11 13.57 3.60 -5.75
N ARG A 12 14.78 4.13 -5.93
CA ARG A 12 15.75 3.56 -6.88
C ARG A 12 16.20 2.17 -6.47
N VAL A 13 16.22 1.89 -5.17
CA VAL A 13 16.41 0.54 -4.63
C VAL A 13 15.05 -0.14 -4.58
N CYS A 14 14.68 -0.77 -5.69
CA CYS A 14 13.38 -1.40 -5.87
C CYS A 14 13.47 -2.90 -5.56
N ALA A 15 12.65 -3.36 -4.61
CA ALA A 15 12.62 -4.77 -4.19
C ALA A 15 12.14 -5.71 -5.30
N ALA A 16 12.55 -6.97 -5.25
CA ALA A 16 12.16 -7.99 -6.23
C ALA A 16 10.63 -8.17 -6.35
N PRO A 17 9.85 -8.25 -5.26
CA PRO A 17 8.39 -8.34 -5.34
C PRO A 17 7.74 -7.15 -6.03
N VAL A 18 8.28 -5.94 -5.87
CA VAL A 18 7.78 -4.75 -6.56
C VAL A 18 8.05 -4.83 -8.07
N GLN A 19 9.26 -5.28 -8.46
CA GLN A 19 9.60 -5.47 -9.87
C GLN A 19 8.69 -6.51 -10.52
N TRP A 20 8.43 -7.63 -9.85
CA TRP A 20 7.49 -8.65 -10.30
C TRP A 20 6.07 -8.08 -10.44
N SER A 21 5.57 -7.42 -9.40
CA SER A 21 4.18 -6.98 -9.35
C SER A 21 3.86 -5.85 -10.33
N ARG A 22 4.83 -4.97 -10.64
CA ARG A 22 4.70 -4.02 -11.75
C ARG A 22 4.49 -4.73 -13.08
N HIS A 23 5.18 -5.85 -13.30
CA HIS A 23 4.98 -6.66 -14.52
C HIS A 23 3.64 -7.39 -14.49
N ALA A 24 3.26 -7.96 -13.34
CA ALA A 24 2.02 -8.71 -13.16
C ALA A 24 0.77 -7.84 -13.29
N THR A 25 0.84 -6.54 -12.98
CA THR A 25 -0.31 -5.63 -13.11
C THR A 25 -0.38 -4.88 -14.45
N ALA A 26 0.60 -5.09 -15.34
CA ALA A 26 0.74 -4.30 -16.57
C ALA A 26 -0.37 -4.53 -17.59
N ASP A 27 -1.03 -5.67 -17.58
CA ASP A 27 -2.17 -5.99 -18.45
C ASP A 27 -3.53 -5.79 -17.74
N HIS A 28 -3.53 -5.19 -16.55
CA HIS A 28 -4.69 -4.93 -15.71
C HIS A 28 -5.49 -6.19 -15.30
N LYS A 29 -4.83 -7.34 -15.21
CA LYS A 29 -5.47 -8.60 -14.83
C LYS A 29 -4.72 -9.26 -13.69
N ALA A 30 -5.43 -9.56 -12.62
CA ALA A 30 -4.90 -10.38 -11.53
C ALA A 30 -5.94 -11.37 -11.04
N ARG A 31 -5.48 -12.41 -10.38
CA ARG A 31 -6.31 -13.44 -9.76
C ARG A 31 -6.09 -13.51 -8.27
N ALA A 32 -4.89 -13.16 -7.83
CA ALA A 32 -4.52 -13.21 -6.44
C ALA A 32 -3.43 -12.21 -6.09
N VAL A 33 -3.36 -11.88 -4.81
CA VAL A 33 -2.21 -11.25 -4.17
C VAL A 33 -1.70 -12.19 -3.09
N ILE A 34 -0.41 -12.49 -3.10
CA ILE A 34 0.26 -13.19 -2.01
C ILE A 34 1.20 -12.23 -1.30
N VAL A 35 1.20 -12.30 0.03
CA VAL A 35 1.99 -11.40 0.87
C VAL A 35 2.78 -12.21 1.88
N ASN A 36 4.07 -11.95 2.01
CA ASN A 36 4.85 -12.42 3.15
C ASN A 36 5.29 -11.26 4.04
N ALA A 37 5.23 -11.46 5.35
CA ALA A 37 5.79 -10.59 6.37
C ALA A 37 7.11 -11.16 6.92
N ALA A 38 7.90 -10.31 7.58
CA ALA A 38 9.20 -10.55 8.21
C ALA A 38 10.44 -10.44 7.30
N VAL A 39 10.35 -10.73 6.01
CA VAL A 39 11.46 -10.59 5.04
C VAL A 39 10.98 -9.83 3.82
N ALA A 40 11.68 -8.74 3.48
CA ALA A 40 11.28 -7.82 2.42
C ALA A 40 11.66 -8.31 1.01
N ASN A 41 12.54 -9.29 0.87
CA ASN A 41 13.11 -9.70 -0.40
C ASN A 41 13.65 -8.50 -1.23
N ALA A 42 14.28 -7.56 -0.54
CA ALA A 42 14.92 -6.38 -1.12
C ALA A 42 16.44 -6.50 -1.04
N CYS A 43 17.16 -5.97 -2.01
CA CYS A 43 18.61 -6.09 -2.15
C CYS A 43 19.11 -7.54 -2.26
N THR A 44 18.31 -8.42 -2.83
CA THR A 44 18.54 -9.87 -2.97
C THR A 44 19.00 -10.28 -4.38
N GLY A 45 19.13 -9.31 -5.29
CA GLY A 45 19.60 -9.51 -6.66
C GLY A 45 18.71 -10.44 -7.50
N ILE A 46 19.31 -11.06 -8.51
CA ILE A 46 18.59 -11.94 -9.44
C ILE A 46 17.95 -13.15 -8.75
N ASN A 47 18.55 -13.63 -7.69
CA ASN A 47 18.01 -14.76 -6.91
C ASN A 47 16.70 -14.40 -6.20
N GLY A 48 16.59 -13.16 -5.67
CA GLY A 48 15.35 -12.70 -5.06
C GLY A 48 14.21 -12.55 -6.07
N PHE A 49 14.53 -12.17 -7.31
CA PHE A 49 13.53 -12.17 -8.41
C PHE A 49 13.10 -13.58 -8.79
N ALA A 50 14.04 -14.53 -8.85
CA ALA A 50 13.72 -15.95 -9.08
C ALA A 50 12.85 -16.54 -7.96
N ASP A 51 13.03 -16.11 -6.70
CA ASP A 51 12.16 -16.48 -5.58
C ASP A 51 10.72 -15.99 -5.82
N CYS A 52 10.53 -14.76 -6.29
CA CYS A 52 9.20 -14.24 -6.66
C CYS A 52 8.58 -15.07 -7.79
N GLN A 53 9.35 -15.40 -8.82
CA GLN A 53 8.84 -16.23 -9.91
C GLN A 53 8.38 -17.60 -9.41
N CYS A 54 9.17 -18.26 -8.58
CA CYS A 54 8.83 -19.57 -7.99
C CYS A 54 7.56 -19.48 -7.12
N GLU A 55 7.42 -18.42 -6.34
CA GLU A 55 6.24 -18.16 -5.52
C GLU A 55 4.99 -17.96 -6.39
N ALA A 56 5.08 -17.14 -7.44
CA ALA A 56 3.99 -16.91 -8.37
C ALA A 56 3.57 -18.18 -9.12
N GLU A 57 4.52 -18.98 -9.61
CA GLU A 57 4.25 -20.26 -10.27
C GLU A 57 3.53 -21.26 -9.35
N HIS A 58 3.94 -21.32 -8.08
CA HIS A 58 3.31 -22.18 -7.10
C HIS A 58 1.86 -21.75 -6.80
N VAL A 59 1.64 -20.47 -6.51
CA VAL A 59 0.29 -19.92 -6.25
C VAL A 59 -0.60 -20.05 -7.48
N ALA A 60 -0.07 -19.79 -8.66
CA ALA A 60 -0.80 -19.95 -9.93
C ALA A 60 -1.26 -21.40 -10.15
N THR A 61 -0.42 -22.38 -9.79
CA THR A 61 -0.79 -23.79 -9.84
C THR A 61 -1.93 -24.11 -8.88
N LEU A 62 -1.92 -23.56 -7.65
CA LEU A 62 -2.97 -23.77 -6.67
C LEU A 62 -4.32 -23.16 -7.09
N LEU A 63 -4.28 -22.03 -7.79
CA LEU A 63 -5.45 -21.25 -8.20
C LEU A 63 -5.91 -21.52 -9.65
N GLU A 64 -5.21 -22.40 -10.36
CA GLU A 64 -5.45 -22.72 -11.77
C GLU A 64 -5.46 -21.46 -12.67
N CYS A 65 -4.47 -20.56 -12.45
CA CYS A 65 -4.29 -19.32 -13.20
C CYS A 65 -2.85 -19.21 -13.75
N LYS A 66 -2.52 -18.10 -14.38
CA LYS A 66 -1.16 -17.86 -14.90
C LYS A 66 -0.28 -17.19 -13.85
N PRO A 67 1.05 -17.44 -13.84
CA PRO A 67 1.96 -16.80 -12.87
C PRO A 67 1.91 -15.27 -12.87
N HIS A 68 1.73 -14.64 -14.04
CA HIS A 68 1.62 -13.17 -14.13
C HIS A 68 0.26 -12.62 -13.65
N GLU A 69 -0.70 -13.46 -13.33
CA GLU A 69 -1.95 -13.06 -12.67
C GLU A 69 -1.84 -13.10 -11.13
N VAL A 70 -0.63 -13.38 -10.60
CA VAL A 70 -0.33 -13.38 -9.17
C VAL A 70 0.55 -12.18 -8.82
N VAL A 71 0.01 -11.26 -8.05
CA VAL A 71 0.72 -10.11 -7.48
C VAL A 71 1.46 -10.58 -6.22
N ILE A 72 2.70 -10.16 -6.04
CA ILE A 72 3.52 -10.50 -4.88
C ILE A 72 3.88 -9.23 -4.12
N ALA A 73 3.74 -9.29 -2.81
CA ALA A 73 4.23 -8.25 -1.92
C ALA A 73 4.99 -8.85 -0.73
N SER A 74 6.04 -8.19 -0.30
CA SER A 74 6.88 -8.63 0.82
C SER A 74 7.21 -7.44 1.72
N THR A 75 7.38 -7.69 3.01
CA THR A 75 7.76 -6.67 3.98
C THR A 75 8.61 -7.26 5.11
N GLY A 76 9.54 -6.47 5.65
CA GLY A 76 10.40 -6.86 6.76
C GLY A 76 11.88 -6.60 6.51
N VAL A 77 12.75 -7.52 6.92
CA VAL A 77 14.21 -7.36 6.87
C VAL A 77 14.70 -7.30 5.41
N ILE A 78 15.58 -6.33 5.13
CA ILE A 78 16.23 -6.11 3.84
C ILE A 78 17.56 -6.86 3.78
N GLY A 79 17.95 -7.36 2.60
CA GLY A 79 19.24 -8.03 2.36
C GLY A 79 19.26 -9.54 2.69
N VAL A 80 18.13 -10.08 3.12
CA VAL A 80 17.97 -11.51 3.41
C VAL A 80 17.03 -12.15 2.39
N ARG A 81 17.35 -13.33 1.91
CA ARG A 81 16.49 -14.10 1.01
C ARG A 81 15.34 -14.77 1.76
N LEU A 82 14.26 -15.04 1.04
CA LEU A 82 13.12 -15.81 1.54
C LEU A 82 13.51 -17.26 1.83
N ASP A 83 12.96 -17.84 2.89
CA ASP A 83 12.92 -19.29 3.09
C ASP A 83 11.83 -19.89 2.19
N MET A 84 12.18 -20.15 0.94
CA MET A 84 11.22 -20.61 -0.07
C MET A 84 10.49 -21.90 0.32
N PRO A 85 11.10 -22.92 0.94
CA PRO A 85 10.35 -24.07 1.44
C PRO A 85 9.20 -23.68 2.37
N SER A 86 9.44 -22.79 3.32
CA SER A 86 8.40 -22.31 4.26
C SER A 86 7.35 -21.48 3.56
N ILE A 87 7.72 -20.61 2.61
CA ILE A 87 6.79 -19.80 1.81
C ILE A 87 5.83 -20.70 1.02
N LEU A 88 6.33 -21.69 0.29
CA LEU A 88 5.51 -22.57 -0.56
C LEU A 88 4.55 -23.45 0.27
N VAL A 89 5.02 -23.97 1.41
CA VAL A 89 4.18 -24.70 2.36
C VAL A 89 3.10 -23.79 2.95
N GLY A 90 3.48 -22.56 3.32
CA GLY A 90 2.57 -21.54 3.81
C GLY A 90 1.48 -21.19 2.79
N ALA A 91 1.85 -20.92 1.54
CA ALA A 91 0.91 -20.64 0.44
C ALA A 91 -0.11 -21.79 0.24
N SER A 92 0.38 -23.04 0.23
CA SER A 92 -0.49 -24.23 0.13
C SER A 92 -1.45 -24.36 1.33
N THR A 93 -1.00 -23.96 2.52
CA THR A 93 -1.82 -24.02 3.73
C THR A 93 -2.89 -22.95 3.72
N ILE A 94 -2.53 -21.71 3.35
CA ILE A 94 -3.45 -20.58 3.22
C ILE A 94 -4.50 -20.89 2.14
N HIS A 95 -4.09 -21.45 1.00
CA HIS A 95 -5.04 -21.80 -0.07
C HIS A 95 -6.17 -22.71 0.44
N ARG A 96 -5.85 -23.70 1.28
CA ARG A 96 -6.88 -24.59 1.89
C ARG A 96 -7.73 -23.89 2.95
N ALA A 97 -7.26 -22.79 3.50
CA ALA A 97 -7.90 -22.02 4.57
C ALA A 97 -8.57 -20.72 4.07
N LEU A 98 -8.61 -20.49 2.75
CA LEU A 98 -9.26 -19.31 2.19
C LEU A 98 -10.71 -19.21 2.67
N GLY A 99 -11.08 -18.04 3.14
CA GLY A 99 -12.40 -17.75 3.68
C GLY A 99 -12.91 -16.38 3.23
N ARG A 100 -14.12 -16.05 3.68
CA ARG A 100 -14.78 -14.76 3.42
C ARG A 100 -15.37 -14.21 4.71
N GLY A 101 -15.56 -12.88 4.74
CA GLY A 101 -16.17 -12.13 5.83
C GLY A 101 -15.18 -11.66 6.89
N ASP A 102 -15.71 -10.97 7.89
CA ASP A 102 -14.96 -10.15 8.85
C ASP A 102 -13.79 -10.88 9.54
N ASN A 103 -13.95 -12.17 9.85
CA ASN A 103 -12.87 -12.94 10.46
C ASN A 103 -11.72 -13.23 9.50
N ALA A 104 -12.00 -13.48 8.21
CA ALA A 104 -10.99 -13.69 7.19
C ALA A 104 -10.25 -12.37 6.91
N ASP A 105 -10.99 -11.27 6.77
CA ASP A 105 -10.46 -9.94 6.52
C ASP A 105 -9.56 -9.46 7.66
N ALA A 106 -10.02 -9.61 8.92
CA ALA A 106 -9.23 -9.29 10.09
C ALA A 106 -7.98 -10.18 10.24
N SER A 107 -8.05 -11.44 9.81
CA SER A 107 -6.90 -12.33 9.81
C SER A 107 -5.88 -11.92 8.77
N ALA A 108 -6.31 -11.54 7.56
CA ALA A 108 -5.45 -11.03 6.51
C ALA A 108 -4.76 -9.72 6.94
N ALA A 109 -5.52 -8.77 7.53
CA ALA A 109 -4.97 -7.52 8.01
C ALA A 109 -3.91 -7.72 9.10
N ARG A 110 -4.11 -8.68 10.01
CA ARG A 110 -3.11 -9.04 11.02
C ARG A 110 -1.88 -9.75 10.45
N ALA A 111 -2.09 -10.61 9.46
CA ALA A 111 -1.01 -11.41 8.88
C ALA A 111 0.06 -10.59 8.14
N ILE A 112 -0.30 -9.41 7.63
CA ILE A 112 0.62 -8.53 6.91
C ILE A 112 1.38 -7.56 7.82
N MET A 113 1.05 -7.47 9.11
CA MET A 113 1.70 -6.59 10.08
C MET A 113 3.16 -6.97 10.34
N THR A 114 3.98 -5.97 10.66
CA THR A 114 5.36 -6.16 11.15
C THR A 114 5.56 -5.46 12.49
N THR A 115 5.85 -4.18 12.49
CA THR A 115 5.97 -3.34 13.69
C THR A 115 4.67 -2.60 14.04
N ASP A 116 3.66 -2.78 13.22
CA ASP A 116 2.32 -2.26 13.45
C ASP A 116 1.77 -2.73 14.81
N THR A 117 1.10 -1.85 15.55
CA THR A 117 0.50 -2.20 16.84
C THR A 117 -0.96 -2.64 16.70
N VAL A 118 -1.63 -2.20 15.62
CA VAL A 118 -3.02 -2.52 15.32
C VAL A 118 -3.21 -2.83 13.83
N PRO A 119 -4.13 -3.76 13.47
CA PRO A 119 -4.52 -3.98 12.08
C PRO A 119 -5.27 -2.77 11.54
N LYS A 120 -4.98 -2.39 10.30
CA LYS A 120 -5.59 -1.23 9.64
C LYS A 120 -6.54 -1.73 8.57
N MET A 121 -7.81 -1.37 8.71
CA MET A 121 -8.89 -1.81 7.83
C MET A 121 -9.87 -0.67 7.63
N ALA A 122 -10.48 -0.61 6.45
CA ALA A 122 -11.54 0.35 6.15
C ALA A 122 -12.50 -0.20 5.10
N THR A 123 -13.74 0.30 5.11
CA THR A 123 -14.74 0.06 4.08
C THR A 123 -15.46 1.37 3.74
N VAL A 124 -15.82 1.52 2.47
CA VAL A 124 -16.59 2.64 1.94
C VAL A 124 -17.66 2.07 1.01
N ASP A 125 -18.87 2.56 1.09
CA ASP A 125 -19.94 2.23 0.15
C ASP A 125 -20.18 3.46 -0.75
N ALA A 126 -20.09 3.29 -2.07
CA ALA A 126 -20.28 4.36 -3.05
C ALA A 126 -21.02 3.85 -4.27
N GLY A 127 -22.00 4.62 -4.77
CA GLY A 127 -22.78 4.30 -5.97
C GLY A 127 -23.51 2.95 -5.92
N GLY A 128 -23.66 2.36 -4.73
CA GLY A 128 -24.22 1.02 -4.54
C GLY A 128 -23.21 -0.12 -4.64
N ALA A 129 -21.95 0.17 -4.90
CA ALA A 129 -20.84 -0.78 -4.79
C ALA A 129 -20.10 -0.63 -3.46
N ARG A 130 -19.39 -1.67 -3.05
CA ARG A 130 -18.59 -1.69 -1.82
C ARG A 130 -17.10 -1.69 -2.14
N PHE A 131 -16.38 -0.87 -1.39
CA PHE A 131 -14.92 -0.80 -1.38
C PHE A 131 -14.40 -1.23 -0.02
N GLY A 132 -13.44 -2.14 0.02
CA GLY A 132 -12.76 -2.58 1.23
C GLY A 132 -11.26 -2.45 1.08
N GLY A 133 -10.56 -2.27 2.19
CA GLY A 133 -9.11 -2.19 2.16
C GLY A 133 -8.47 -2.59 3.47
N ILE A 134 -7.27 -3.17 3.35
CA ILE A 134 -6.36 -3.43 4.45
C ILE A 134 -5.03 -2.74 4.18
N ALA A 135 -4.39 -2.26 5.23
CA ALA A 135 -3.07 -1.64 5.14
C ALA A 135 -2.16 -2.09 6.28
N LYS A 136 -0.86 -2.07 6.03
CA LYS A 136 0.19 -2.20 7.05
C LYS A 136 1.27 -1.17 6.82
N GLY A 137 1.88 -0.71 7.89
CA GLY A 137 3.00 0.22 7.92
C GLY A 137 3.03 1.01 9.22
N ALA A 138 4.23 1.15 9.79
CA ALA A 138 4.48 1.92 11.00
C ALA A 138 5.81 2.68 10.94
N GLY A 139 6.81 2.22 10.17
CA GLY A 139 8.09 2.87 9.96
C GLY A 139 8.44 3.04 8.47
N MET A 140 9.40 3.91 8.17
CA MET A 140 9.75 4.35 6.81
C MET A 140 8.53 4.91 6.07
N LEU A 141 7.77 5.78 6.75
CA LEU A 141 6.58 6.41 6.21
C LEU A 141 6.93 7.79 5.64
N ALA A 142 7.37 7.85 4.37
CA ALA A 142 7.71 9.09 3.69
C ALA A 142 7.12 9.19 2.28
N PRO A 143 6.99 10.40 1.72
CA PRO A 143 6.32 10.67 0.45
C PRO A 143 6.80 9.84 -0.74
N GLN A 144 5.88 9.57 -1.64
CA GLN A 144 5.94 8.69 -2.80
C GLN A 144 5.90 7.20 -2.45
N LEU A 145 5.01 6.93 -1.56
CA LEU A 145 4.68 5.73 -0.84
C LEU A 145 5.69 5.44 0.29
N ALA A 146 5.15 5.14 1.44
CA ALA A 146 5.83 4.84 2.69
C ALA A 146 5.98 3.33 2.84
N THR A 147 6.74 2.76 3.78
CA THR A 147 6.79 1.30 3.99
C THR A 147 5.41 0.77 4.29
N MET A 148 4.58 0.81 3.28
CA MET A 148 3.23 0.31 3.36
C MET A 148 2.96 -0.75 2.31
N LEU A 149 2.17 -1.69 2.69
CA LEU A 149 1.44 -2.56 1.80
C LEU A 149 -0.03 -2.25 1.97
N VAL A 150 -0.71 -1.93 0.88
CA VAL A 150 -2.14 -1.62 0.87
C VAL A 150 -2.81 -2.47 -0.18
N PHE A 151 -3.85 -3.16 0.21
CA PHE A 151 -4.65 -3.99 -0.69
C PHE A 151 -6.10 -3.53 -0.60
N LEU A 152 -6.62 -3.06 -1.73
CA LEU A 152 -7.97 -2.55 -1.88
C LEU A 152 -8.77 -3.53 -2.75
N THR A 153 -10.04 -3.68 -2.45
CA THR A 153 -10.96 -4.51 -3.25
C THR A 153 -12.27 -3.77 -3.45
N THR A 154 -12.90 -4.02 -4.60
CA THR A 154 -14.28 -3.56 -4.83
C THR A 154 -15.06 -4.61 -5.61
N ASP A 155 -16.36 -4.62 -5.42
CA ASP A 155 -17.30 -5.41 -6.23
C ASP A 155 -17.85 -4.64 -7.44
N ALA A 156 -17.43 -3.39 -7.66
CA ALA A 156 -17.80 -2.59 -8.82
C ALA A 156 -17.27 -3.16 -10.13
N ILE A 157 -17.99 -2.90 -11.22
CA ILE A 157 -17.49 -3.01 -12.59
C ILE A 157 -16.74 -1.71 -12.91
N VAL A 158 -15.48 -1.81 -13.35
CA VAL A 158 -14.63 -0.66 -13.68
C VAL A 158 -13.93 -0.86 -15.02
N ASP A 159 -13.66 0.24 -15.70
CA ASP A 159 -12.73 0.24 -16.83
C ASP A 159 -11.28 0.11 -16.31
N PRO A 160 -10.43 -0.75 -16.89
CA PRO A 160 -9.09 -1.00 -16.37
C PRO A 160 -8.17 0.23 -16.34
N GLU A 161 -8.18 1.04 -17.39
CA GLU A 161 -7.32 2.24 -17.49
C GLU A 161 -7.82 3.31 -16.53
N GLU A 162 -9.14 3.52 -16.48
CA GLU A 162 -9.75 4.48 -15.56
C GLU A 162 -9.53 4.08 -14.10
N PHE A 163 -9.57 2.78 -13.78
CA PHE A 163 -9.29 2.28 -12.44
C PHE A 163 -7.83 2.55 -12.02
N GLN A 164 -6.88 2.35 -12.94
CA GLN A 164 -5.47 2.69 -12.73
C GLN A 164 -5.28 4.20 -12.49
N ASP A 165 -5.89 5.05 -13.30
CA ASP A 165 -5.79 6.50 -13.18
C ASP A 165 -6.43 7.02 -11.89
N SER A 166 -7.59 6.48 -11.52
CA SER A 166 -8.31 6.83 -10.29
C SER A 166 -7.51 6.41 -9.04
N LEU A 167 -6.91 5.21 -9.05
CA LEU A 167 -6.03 4.77 -7.97
C LEU A 167 -4.79 5.65 -7.85
N ALA A 168 -4.16 6.02 -8.97
CA ALA A 168 -2.99 6.88 -8.96
C ALA A 168 -3.30 8.27 -8.38
N LYS A 169 -4.44 8.88 -8.78
CA LYS A 169 -4.92 10.15 -8.24
C LYS A 169 -5.22 10.05 -6.74
N ALA A 170 -5.94 9.01 -6.32
CA ALA A 170 -6.24 8.78 -4.90
C ALA A 170 -4.97 8.63 -4.07
N CYS A 171 -3.98 7.87 -4.54
CA CYS A 171 -2.69 7.69 -3.86
C CYS A 171 -1.91 9.02 -3.77
N ASP A 172 -1.91 9.84 -4.81
CA ASP A 172 -1.17 11.12 -4.82
C ASP A 172 -1.66 12.07 -3.73
N ILE A 173 -2.97 12.16 -3.51
CA ILE A 173 -3.55 13.11 -2.54
C ILE A 173 -3.75 12.51 -1.14
N THR A 174 -3.42 11.24 -0.94
CA THR A 174 -3.54 10.54 0.35
C THR A 174 -2.21 9.97 0.82
N PHE A 175 -1.85 8.75 0.44
CA PHE A 175 -0.64 8.06 0.89
C PHE A 175 0.64 8.83 0.58
N SER A 176 0.75 9.45 -0.60
CA SER A 176 1.90 10.27 -0.98
C SER A 176 2.01 11.59 -0.18
N ARG A 177 1.03 11.90 0.66
CA ARG A 177 1.06 13.07 1.59
C ARG A 177 1.45 12.68 3.02
N VAL A 178 1.60 11.40 3.32
CA VAL A 178 2.09 10.91 4.62
C VAL A 178 3.60 11.06 4.69
N ASP A 179 4.11 11.67 5.78
CA ASP A 179 5.54 11.80 6.02
C ASP A 179 5.83 11.77 7.53
N SER A 180 6.27 10.63 8.05
CA SER A 180 6.62 10.49 9.47
C SER A 180 8.12 10.62 9.74
N ASP A 181 8.97 10.07 8.89
CA ASP A 181 10.40 9.91 9.16
C ASP A 181 11.33 10.25 7.96
N ALA A 182 10.77 10.77 6.88
CA ALA A 182 11.46 11.12 5.64
C ALA A 182 12.16 9.95 4.92
N CYS A 183 11.88 8.69 5.31
CA CYS A 183 12.50 7.50 4.75
C CYS A 183 11.55 6.77 3.80
N MET A 184 11.95 6.61 2.53
CA MET A 184 11.18 5.90 1.51
C MET A 184 11.53 4.42 1.50
N SER A 185 10.52 3.56 1.49
CA SER A 185 10.71 2.11 1.44
C SER A 185 11.09 1.59 0.05
N THR A 186 11.69 0.40 0.04
CA THR A 186 12.01 -0.38 -1.17
C THR A 186 10.82 -1.20 -1.69
N ASN A 187 9.76 -1.36 -0.89
CA ASN A 187 8.70 -2.36 -1.09
C ASN A 187 7.29 -1.78 -1.24
N ASP A 188 7.10 -0.46 -1.14
CA ASP A 188 5.76 0.11 -1.14
C ASP A 188 4.92 -0.38 -2.30
N THR A 189 3.74 -0.84 -1.95
CA THR A 189 2.80 -1.43 -2.90
C THR A 189 1.38 -1.07 -2.48
N VAL A 190 0.66 -0.42 -3.38
CA VAL A 190 -0.79 -0.24 -3.30
C VAL A 190 -1.41 -0.96 -4.48
N VAL A 191 -2.22 -1.95 -4.22
CA VAL A 191 -2.93 -2.72 -5.25
C VAL A 191 -4.42 -2.66 -4.99
N ALA A 192 -5.18 -2.38 -6.04
CA ALA A 192 -6.64 -2.40 -6.02
C ALA A 192 -7.14 -3.46 -7.02
N MET A 193 -8.12 -4.26 -6.61
CA MET A 193 -8.75 -5.30 -7.44
C MET A 193 -10.26 -5.09 -7.49
N ALA A 194 -10.83 -5.23 -8.68
CA ALA A 194 -12.27 -5.09 -8.91
C ALA A 194 -12.83 -6.38 -9.51
N SER A 195 -13.81 -6.97 -8.83
CA SER A 195 -14.44 -8.24 -9.25
C SER A 195 -15.63 -8.09 -10.19
N GLY A 196 -16.29 -6.92 -10.18
CA GLY A 196 -17.53 -6.69 -10.92
C GLY A 196 -18.75 -7.43 -10.35
N ALA A 197 -18.63 -8.01 -9.15
CA ALA A 197 -19.64 -8.91 -8.60
C ALA A 197 -20.97 -8.22 -8.24
N SER A 198 -20.97 -6.91 -7.98
CA SER A 198 -22.18 -6.13 -7.72
C SER A 198 -23.04 -5.91 -8.97
N GLY A 199 -22.43 -6.00 -10.16
CA GLY A 199 -23.07 -5.60 -11.43
C GLY A 199 -23.19 -4.08 -11.61
N ILE A 200 -22.67 -3.28 -10.69
CA ILE A 200 -22.72 -1.81 -10.71
C ILE A 200 -21.46 -1.26 -11.35
N SER A 201 -21.62 -0.45 -12.38
CA SER A 201 -20.51 0.26 -13.01
C SER A 201 -20.25 1.59 -12.31
N LEU A 202 -19.00 1.84 -11.94
CA LEU A 202 -18.53 3.12 -11.43
C LEU A 202 -17.46 3.69 -12.36
N THR A 203 -17.56 4.98 -12.65
CA THR A 203 -16.66 5.71 -13.57
C THR A 203 -16.38 7.12 -13.05
N GLY A 204 -15.39 7.79 -13.62
CA GLY A 204 -15.11 9.21 -13.42
C GLY A 204 -14.81 9.59 -11.99
N ASP A 205 -15.40 10.71 -11.58
CA ASP A 205 -15.15 11.28 -10.26
C ASP A 205 -15.70 10.40 -9.14
N GLU A 206 -16.81 9.69 -9.35
CA GLU A 206 -17.41 8.81 -8.34
C GLU A 206 -16.47 7.65 -7.95
N LEU A 207 -15.82 7.04 -8.93
CA LEU A 207 -14.81 5.99 -8.70
C LEU A 207 -13.58 6.58 -8.00
N THR A 208 -13.11 7.74 -8.46
CA THR A 208 -11.94 8.43 -7.88
C THR A 208 -12.20 8.86 -6.44
N ASP A 209 -13.39 9.40 -6.15
CA ASP A 209 -13.78 9.85 -4.81
C ASP A 209 -13.89 8.67 -3.84
N ALA A 210 -14.50 7.55 -4.25
CA ALA A 210 -14.60 6.35 -3.43
C ALA A 210 -13.21 5.79 -3.06
N LEU A 211 -12.29 5.69 -4.03
CA LEU A 211 -10.91 5.26 -3.78
C LEU A 211 -10.17 6.27 -2.89
N THR A 212 -10.38 7.57 -3.12
CA THR A 212 -9.76 8.62 -2.31
C THR A 212 -10.21 8.57 -0.86
N GLU A 213 -11.50 8.39 -0.62
CA GLU A 213 -12.05 8.27 0.73
C GLU A 213 -11.46 7.05 1.46
N LEU A 214 -11.46 5.89 0.81
CA LEU A 214 -10.89 4.66 1.37
C LEU A 214 -9.40 4.81 1.67
N CYS A 215 -8.62 5.34 0.72
CA CYS A 215 -7.20 5.59 0.90
C CYS A 215 -6.92 6.61 2.02
N ALA A 216 -7.74 7.66 2.13
CA ALA A 216 -7.59 8.67 3.18
C ALA A 216 -7.86 8.10 4.59
N ILE A 217 -8.83 7.19 4.73
CA ILE A 217 -9.08 6.51 6.01
C ILE A 217 -7.87 5.64 6.39
N LEU A 218 -7.37 4.83 5.46
CA LEU A 218 -6.20 3.97 5.70
C LEU A 218 -4.93 4.78 5.96
N ALA A 219 -4.71 5.87 5.22
CA ALA A 219 -3.56 6.77 5.42
C ALA A 219 -3.54 7.38 6.83
N ARG A 220 -4.71 7.79 7.36
CA ARG A 220 -4.82 8.27 8.75
C ARG A 220 -4.49 7.17 9.77
N GLN A 221 -4.91 5.92 9.53
CA GLN A 221 -4.58 4.81 10.42
C GLN A 221 -3.06 4.50 10.40
N LEU A 222 -2.39 4.64 9.24
CA LEU A 222 -0.94 4.50 9.14
C LEU A 222 -0.22 5.58 9.95
N VAL A 223 -0.62 6.84 9.83
CA VAL A 223 -0.02 7.96 10.59
C VAL A 223 -0.23 7.77 12.10
N ALA A 224 -1.44 7.40 12.51
CA ALA A 224 -1.77 7.22 13.92
C ALA A 224 -0.98 6.08 14.60
N ASP A 225 -0.56 5.07 13.83
CA ASP A 225 0.21 3.92 14.32
C ASP A 225 1.72 4.00 13.94
N ALA A 226 2.20 5.17 13.52
CA ALA A 226 3.61 5.35 13.17
C ALA A 226 4.52 5.15 14.40
N GLU A 227 5.67 4.48 14.19
CA GLU A 227 6.65 4.18 15.24
C GLU A 227 7.05 5.43 16.03
N GLY A 228 6.88 5.40 17.35
CA GLY A 228 7.20 6.51 18.25
C GLY A 228 6.28 7.73 18.13
N SER A 229 5.15 7.62 17.41
CA SER A 229 4.18 8.70 17.27
C SER A 229 3.45 8.98 18.58
N HIS A 230 3.44 10.24 19.00
CA HIS A 230 2.64 10.75 20.11
C HIS A 230 1.76 11.93 19.68
N HIS A 231 1.93 12.41 18.44
CA HIS A 231 1.21 13.55 17.89
C HIS A 231 0.83 13.28 16.44
N ASP A 232 -0.40 13.58 16.08
CA ASP A 232 -0.87 13.62 14.70
C ASP A 232 -0.85 15.09 14.25
N VAL A 233 -0.05 15.39 13.21
CA VAL A 233 0.20 16.77 12.78
C VAL A 233 -0.28 16.95 11.35
N LYS A 234 -1.21 17.87 11.15
CA LYS A 234 -1.67 18.29 9.82
C LYS A 234 -1.01 19.61 9.42
N VAL A 235 -0.18 19.58 8.38
CA VAL A 235 0.38 20.78 7.76
C VAL A 235 -0.49 21.20 6.58
N THR A 236 -0.99 22.44 6.62
CA THR A 236 -1.81 23.03 5.54
C THR A 236 -1.09 24.24 4.97
N VAL A 237 -0.86 24.24 3.66
CA VAL A 237 -0.27 25.36 2.92
C VAL A 237 -1.35 26.01 2.05
N THR A 238 -1.52 27.32 2.17
CA THR A 238 -2.47 28.10 1.40
C THR A 238 -1.78 29.22 0.63
N GLY A 239 -2.35 29.66 -0.48
CA GLY A 239 -1.83 30.75 -1.28
C GLY A 239 -0.60 30.42 -2.13
N ALA A 240 -0.25 29.15 -2.29
CA ALA A 240 0.82 28.71 -3.19
C ALA A 240 0.39 28.87 -4.66
N ILE A 241 1.39 29.00 -5.55
CA ILE A 241 1.15 29.18 -7.00
C ILE A 241 0.64 27.91 -7.69
N SER A 242 0.85 26.73 -7.07
CA SER A 242 0.31 25.43 -7.52
C SER A 242 0.24 24.45 -6.35
N THR A 243 -0.48 23.35 -6.58
CA THR A 243 -0.56 22.24 -5.60
C THR A 243 0.80 21.62 -5.33
N GLU A 244 1.63 21.45 -6.36
CA GLU A 244 2.98 20.87 -6.25
C GLU A 244 3.88 21.77 -5.38
N ALA A 245 3.80 23.10 -5.57
CA ALA A 245 4.51 24.06 -4.74
C ALA A 245 4.05 24.00 -3.27
N ALA A 246 2.74 23.91 -3.03
CA ALA A 246 2.19 23.74 -1.69
C ALA A 246 2.69 22.45 -1.02
N VAL A 247 2.70 21.34 -1.75
CA VAL A 247 3.21 20.04 -1.27
C VAL A 247 4.70 20.11 -0.96
N ALA A 248 5.50 20.74 -1.82
CA ALA A 248 6.93 20.90 -1.59
C ALA A 248 7.20 21.67 -0.29
N VAL A 249 6.50 22.77 -0.05
CA VAL A 249 6.62 23.54 1.21
C VAL A 249 6.17 22.70 2.42
N ALA A 250 5.04 22.01 2.33
CA ALA A 250 4.56 21.15 3.42
C ALA A 250 5.57 20.04 3.77
N ARG A 251 6.22 19.44 2.77
CA ARG A 251 7.25 18.40 2.96
C ARG A 251 8.49 18.93 3.70
N GLU A 252 8.95 20.12 3.39
CA GLU A 252 10.08 20.72 4.13
C GLU A 252 9.73 20.92 5.61
N VAL A 253 8.49 21.31 5.91
CA VAL A 253 8.01 21.43 7.30
C VAL A 253 7.96 20.08 7.99
N THR A 254 7.36 19.06 7.37
CA THR A 254 7.23 17.72 7.97
C THR A 254 8.55 17.00 8.15
N ARG A 255 9.57 17.31 7.35
CA ARG A 255 10.92 16.74 7.43
C ARG A 255 11.85 17.46 8.41
N SER A 256 11.48 18.65 8.86
CA SER A 256 12.31 19.42 9.77
C SER A 256 12.40 18.76 11.15
N ASN A 257 13.60 18.32 11.53
CA ASN A 257 13.86 17.78 12.85
C ASN A 257 13.59 18.81 13.96
N LEU A 258 13.86 20.10 13.71
CA LEU A 258 13.56 21.17 14.66
C LEU A 258 12.06 21.30 14.91
N VAL A 259 11.23 21.22 13.87
CA VAL A 259 9.77 21.24 14.00
C VAL A 259 9.28 20.03 14.77
N LYS A 260 9.78 18.84 14.45
CA LYS A 260 9.40 17.59 15.12
C LYS A 260 9.76 17.60 16.61
N THR A 261 10.97 18.06 16.95
CA THR A 261 11.40 18.14 18.35
C THR A 261 10.64 19.21 19.12
N ALA A 262 10.29 20.33 18.51
CA ALA A 262 9.45 21.34 19.13
C ALA A 262 8.05 20.79 19.45
N ILE A 263 7.43 20.08 18.51
CA ILE A 263 6.12 19.44 18.70
C ILE A 263 6.23 18.38 19.80
N ALA A 264 7.21 17.48 19.75
CA ALA A 264 7.42 16.45 20.77
C ALA A 264 7.67 17.03 22.18
N GLY A 265 8.32 18.18 22.25
CA GLY A 265 8.57 18.93 23.49
C GLY A 265 7.41 19.81 23.94
N ASN A 266 6.26 19.80 23.24
CA ASN A 266 5.15 20.73 23.44
C ASN A 266 5.58 22.21 23.47
N ASP A 267 6.62 22.55 22.67
CA ASP A 267 7.14 23.91 22.51
C ASP A 267 6.44 24.58 21.33
N PRO A 268 5.65 25.64 21.52
CA PRO A 268 4.98 26.36 20.43
C PRO A 268 5.96 27.21 19.60
N ASN A 269 7.12 26.70 19.31
CA ASN A 269 8.19 27.41 18.64
C ASN A 269 7.99 27.47 17.11
N TRP A 270 7.05 28.29 16.67
CA TRP A 270 6.83 28.54 15.26
C TRP A 270 8.03 29.17 14.54
N GLY A 271 8.99 29.74 15.26
CA GLY A 271 10.25 30.24 14.70
C GLY A 271 11.07 29.15 13.99
N CYS A 272 10.94 27.90 14.40
CA CYS A 272 11.56 26.76 13.72
C CYS A 272 11.05 26.56 12.29
N LEU A 273 9.84 27.01 11.98
CA LEU A 273 9.27 26.93 10.64
C LEU A 273 9.91 27.94 9.67
N LEU A 274 10.47 29.04 10.18
CA LEU A 274 11.09 30.08 9.37
C LEU A 274 12.52 29.72 8.95
N TYR A 275 13.19 28.83 9.66
CA TYR A 275 14.55 28.40 9.39
C TYR A 275 14.58 27.21 8.42
#